data_24fc4555bfdbaa1ae4c1555ea6fd5ed2
#
_entry.id   24fc4555bfdbaa1ae4c1555ea6fd5ed2
#
_cell.length_a   1.000
_cell.length_b   1.000
_cell.length_c   1.000
_cell.angle_alpha   90.00
_cell.angle_beta   90.00
_cell.angle_gamma   90.00
#
_symmetry.space_group_name_H-M   'P 1'
#
loop_
_entity.id
_entity.type
_entity.pdbx_description
1 polymer ?
#
loop_
_entity_poly.entity_id
_entity_poly.type
_entity_poly.pdbx_seq_one_letter_code
_entity_poly.pdbx_strand_id
1 'polypeptide(L)'
;MQLLEKLWDETTPIHLRQIQTVEIMRLTWVHQYFVERGKVRLRPAKDLPPAGQRFDSPYDPEAHYANKRTTTWVGYKVHLTESCDENQMHLITNVLTTHAHLADVDQTEKVHKALKLKDLLPSEHIVDSAYVDSELLVTSQSRYEVTLIGPTRPNSSWQAKPLKHMI
;
A
#
# COMPACT_ATOMS: atom_id res chain seq x y z
N MET A 1 -11.14 16.42 24.09
CA MET A 1 -12.29 15.55 24.36
C MET A 1 -13.59 16.32 24.43
N GLN A 2 -13.70 17.37 25.22
CA GLN A 2 -14.93 18.16 25.36
C GLN A 2 -15.57 18.63 24.04
N LEU A 3 -14.79 19.01 23.03
CA LEU A 3 -15.33 19.40 21.72
C LEU A 3 -16.00 18.23 21.00
N LEU A 4 -15.37 17.04 20.99
CA LEU A 4 -15.99 15.85 20.41
C LEU A 4 -17.27 15.45 21.16
N GLU A 5 -17.26 15.47 22.49
CA GLU A 5 -18.44 15.18 23.30
C GLU A 5 -19.59 16.12 22.94
N LYS A 6 -19.35 17.43 22.81
CA LYS A 6 -20.34 18.39 22.37
C LYS A 6 -20.85 18.15 20.95
N LEU A 7 -19.95 17.82 20.02
CA LEU A 7 -20.33 17.55 18.62
C LEU A 7 -21.21 16.28 18.49
N TRP A 8 -21.04 15.31 19.40
CA TRP A 8 -21.84 14.07 19.42
C TRP A 8 -23.01 14.10 20.42
N ASP A 9 -23.24 15.24 21.04
CA ASP A 9 -24.45 15.46 21.85
C ASP A 9 -25.71 15.45 20.96
N GLU A 10 -26.83 14.92 21.50
CA GLU A 10 -28.08 14.78 20.74
C GLU A 10 -28.65 16.15 20.29
N THR A 11 -28.35 17.21 21.02
CA THR A 11 -28.81 18.58 20.73
C THR A 11 -28.00 19.26 19.63
N THR A 12 -26.83 18.70 19.24
CA THR A 12 -25.96 19.31 18.24
C THR A 12 -26.42 18.99 16.82
N PRO A 13 -26.55 20.00 15.94
CA PRO A 13 -26.95 19.80 14.56
C PRO A 13 -26.07 18.82 13.82
N ILE A 14 -26.67 17.80 13.18
CA ILE A 14 -25.96 16.67 12.57
C ILE A 14 -24.97 17.10 11.47
N HIS A 15 -25.26 18.19 10.75
CA HIS A 15 -24.40 18.70 9.67
C HIS A 15 -23.00 19.13 10.18
N LEU A 16 -22.86 19.48 11.46
CA LEU A 16 -21.54 19.81 12.04
C LEU A 16 -20.62 18.59 12.09
N ARG A 17 -21.17 17.38 12.21
CA ARG A 17 -20.41 16.12 12.19
C ARG A 17 -19.92 15.77 10.78
N GLN A 18 -20.56 16.33 9.74
CA GLN A 18 -20.22 16.10 8.32
C GLN A 18 -19.12 17.04 7.81
N ILE A 19 -18.70 18.02 8.62
CA ILE A 19 -17.58 18.90 8.28
C ILE A 19 -16.30 18.08 8.23
N GLN A 20 -15.59 18.14 7.09
CA GLN A 20 -14.37 17.34 6.85
C GLN A 20 -13.33 17.48 7.97
N THR A 21 -13.07 18.69 8.46
CA THR A 21 -12.11 18.91 9.56
C THR A 21 -12.55 18.29 10.89
N VAL A 22 -13.87 18.19 11.12
CA VAL A 22 -14.43 17.51 12.30
C VAL A 22 -14.23 16.00 12.18
N GLU A 23 -14.44 15.44 11.00
CA GLU A 23 -14.20 14.02 10.75
C GLU A 23 -12.70 13.67 10.87
N ILE A 24 -11.81 14.51 10.33
CA ILE A 24 -10.36 14.37 10.49
C ILE A 24 -9.97 14.36 11.96
N MET A 25 -10.50 15.30 12.75
CA MET A 25 -10.27 15.35 14.19
C MET A 25 -10.79 14.09 14.89
N ARG A 26 -11.98 13.61 14.55
CA ARG A 26 -12.57 12.38 15.11
C ARG A 26 -11.68 11.15 14.79
N LEU A 27 -11.29 10.98 13.53
CA LEU A 27 -10.43 9.87 13.10
C LEU A 27 -9.08 9.90 13.81
N THR A 28 -8.47 11.08 13.94
CA THR A 28 -7.21 11.25 14.70
C THR A 28 -7.39 10.74 16.14
N TRP A 29 -8.48 11.15 16.81
CA TRP A 29 -8.75 10.72 18.17
C TRP A 29 -8.98 9.22 18.29
N VAL A 30 -9.88 8.67 17.48
CA VAL A 30 -10.28 7.26 17.56
C VAL A 30 -9.12 6.33 17.23
N HIS A 31 -8.27 6.70 16.26
CA HIS A 31 -7.17 5.83 15.81
C HIS A 31 -5.91 5.97 16.66
N GLN A 32 -5.61 7.17 17.14
CA GLN A 32 -4.33 7.44 17.82
C GLN A 32 -4.42 7.42 19.36
N TYR A 33 -5.61 7.65 19.92
CA TYR A 33 -5.79 7.82 21.35
C TYR A 33 -6.84 6.88 21.94
N PHE A 34 -6.77 6.67 23.25
CA PHE A 34 -7.78 6.02 24.05
C PHE A 34 -7.85 6.65 25.44
N VAL A 35 -8.92 6.36 26.18
CA VAL A 35 -9.11 6.84 27.55
C VAL A 35 -8.90 5.70 28.51
N GLU A 36 -7.97 5.87 29.43
CA GLU A 36 -7.73 4.94 30.53
C GLU A 36 -7.83 5.67 31.88
N ARG A 37 -8.76 5.23 32.71
CA ARG A 37 -9.01 5.83 34.05
C ARG A 37 -9.17 7.37 33.99
N GLY A 38 -9.94 7.86 33.02
CA GLY A 38 -10.21 9.29 32.81
C GLY A 38 -9.03 10.08 32.21
N LYS A 39 -7.91 9.43 31.86
CA LYS A 39 -6.76 10.08 31.22
C LYS A 39 -6.64 9.66 29.76
N VAL A 40 -6.38 10.63 28.90
CA VAL A 40 -6.09 10.39 27.47
C VAL A 40 -4.66 9.86 27.33
N ARG A 41 -4.51 8.77 26.58
CA ARG A 41 -3.23 8.12 26.27
C ARG A 41 -3.12 7.84 24.79
N LEU A 42 -1.88 7.84 24.25
CA LEU A 42 -1.60 7.33 22.91
C LEU A 42 -1.76 5.80 22.90
N ARG A 43 -2.32 5.27 21.81
CA ARG A 43 -2.35 3.84 21.58
C ARG A 43 -0.93 3.31 21.36
N PRO A 44 -0.54 2.22 22.02
CA PRO A 44 0.69 1.53 21.67
C PRO A 44 0.59 0.95 20.25
N ALA A 45 1.73 0.77 19.58
CA ALA A 45 1.77 0.33 18.17
C ALA A 45 0.98 -0.96 17.88
N LYS A 46 0.94 -1.88 18.84
CA LYS A 46 0.19 -3.16 18.74
C LYS A 46 -1.34 -2.98 18.72
N ASP A 47 -1.86 -1.87 19.24
CA ASP A 47 -3.29 -1.58 19.37
C ASP A 47 -3.76 -0.58 18.31
N LEU A 48 -2.87 -0.15 17.40
CA LEU A 48 -3.22 0.68 16.25
C LEU A 48 -3.97 -0.17 15.21
N PRO A 49 -4.93 0.43 14.46
CA PRO A 49 -5.55 -0.25 13.33
C PRO A 49 -4.50 -0.68 12.28
N PRO A 50 -4.81 -1.70 11.46
CA PRO A 50 -3.96 -2.07 10.32
C PRO A 50 -3.65 -0.87 9.42
N ALA A 51 -2.48 -0.84 8.80
CA ALA A 51 -1.99 0.30 8.01
C ALA A 51 -2.98 0.78 6.92
N GLY A 52 -3.73 -0.14 6.28
CA GLY A 52 -4.74 0.21 5.27
C GLY A 52 -6.03 0.82 5.83
N GLN A 53 -6.23 0.78 7.14
CA GLN A 53 -7.44 1.32 7.81
C GLN A 53 -7.11 2.47 8.76
N ARG A 54 -5.82 2.63 9.07
CA ARG A 54 -5.36 3.60 10.04
C ARG A 54 -5.31 4.99 9.42
N PHE A 55 -5.79 5.97 10.18
CA PHE A 55 -5.63 7.36 9.86
C PHE A 55 -4.27 7.85 10.38
N ASP A 56 -3.35 8.13 9.47
CA ASP A 56 -1.95 8.41 9.79
C ASP A 56 -1.60 9.91 9.71
N SER A 57 -2.31 10.68 8.87
CA SER A 57 -2.01 12.11 8.67
C SER A 57 -3.28 12.96 8.63
N PRO A 58 -3.38 14.01 9.47
CA PRO A 58 -4.48 14.96 9.38
C PRO A 58 -4.37 15.91 8.17
N TYR A 59 -3.20 15.99 7.53
CA TYR A 59 -2.94 16.85 6.37
C TYR A 59 -3.24 16.13 5.05
N ASP A 60 -3.17 14.79 5.06
CA ASP A 60 -3.47 13.94 3.92
C ASP A 60 -4.16 12.65 4.42
N PRO A 61 -5.50 12.63 4.41
CA PRO A 61 -6.28 11.49 4.89
C PRO A 61 -6.05 10.18 4.13
N GLU A 62 -5.54 10.25 2.90
CA GLU A 62 -5.27 9.09 2.04
C GLU A 62 -3.84 8.55 2.19
N ALA A 63 -2.96 9.30 2.88
CA ALA A 63 -1.62 8.85 3.15
C ALA A 63 -1.61 7.73 4.21
N HIS A 64 -1.02 6.59 3.88
CA HIS A 64 -0.94 5.43 4.75
C HIS A 64 0.48 5.08 5.16
N TYR A 65 0.61 4.53 6.36
CA TYR A 65 1.87 4.04 6.88
C TYR A 65 2.36 2.82 6.10
N ALA A 66 3.63 2.80 5.81
CA ALA A 66 4.34 1.64 5.27
C ALA A 66 5.72 1.47 5.92
N ASN A 67 6.22 0.25 5.81
CA ASN A 67 7.54 -0.14 6.26
C ASN A 67 8.20 -1.01 5.18
N LYS A 68 9.44 -0.71 4.83
CA LYS A 68 10.28 -1.55 3.98
C LYS A 68 11.67 -1.68 4.61
N ARG A 69 11.97 -2.84 5.15
CA ARG A 69 13.20 -3.12 5.93
C ARG A 69 13.32 -2.18 7.13
N THR A 70 14.29 -1.26 7.11
CA THR A 70 14.55 -0.28 8.19
C THR A 70 13.88 1.07 7.94
N THR A 71 13.28 1.29 6.77
CA THR A 71 12.66 2.56 6.40
C THR A 71 11.16 2.52 6.63
N THR A 72 10.64 3.53 7.32
CA THR A 72 9.21 3.76 7.54
C THR A 72 8.81 5.11 6.99
N TRP A 73 7.61 5.19 6.41
CA TRP A 73 7.05 6.47 5.95
C TRP A 73 5.53 6.45 6.01
N VAL A 74 4.93 7.62 5.92
CA VAL A 74 3.49 7.81 5.70
C VAL A 74 3.32 8.49 4.35
N GLY A 75 2.51 7.91 3.47
CA GLY A 75 2.31 8.47 2.12
C GLY A 75 1.99 7.41 1.09
N TYR A 76 2.73 7.45 -0.02
CA TYR A 76 2.46 6.68 -1.24
C TYR A 76 3.70 5.93 -1.70
N LYS A 77 3.50 5.04 -2.68
CA LYS A 77 4.55 4.44 -3.51
C LYS A 77 4.37 4.92 -4.94
N VAL A 78 5.48 5.09 -5.62
CA VAL A 78 5.52 5.32 -7.07
C VAL A 78 6.14 4.11 -7.75
N HIS A 79 5.45 3.57 -8.74
CA HIS A 79 5.92 2.47 -9.58
C HIS A 79 6.22 3.07 -10.96
N LEU A 80 7.47 2.95 -11.39
CA LEU A 80 7.93 3.44 -12.67
C LEU A 80 8.20 2.25 -13.60
N THR A 81 7.74 2.35 -14.84
CA THR A 81 8.09 1.41 -15.90
C THR A 81 8.83 2.19 -16.97
N GLU A 82 9.97 1.68 -17.40
CA GLU A 82 10.79 2.28 -18.45
C GLU A 82 11.09 1.26 -19.55
N SER A 83 11.39 1.76 -20.77
CA SER A 83 11.94 0.93 -21.83
C SER A 83 13.39 0.60 -21.52
N CYS A 84 13.82 -0.63 -21.85
CA CYS A 84 15.18 -1.09 -21.60
C CYS A 84 15.81 -1.77 -22.82
N ASP A 85 15.38 -1.40 -24.04
CA ASP A 85 15.93 -1.92 -25.27
C ASP A 85 17.40 -1.51 -25.44
N GLU A 86 18.23 -2.44 -25.85
CA GLU A 86 19.62 -2.16 -26.14
C GLU A 86 19.76 -1.11 -27.27
N ASN A 87 20.63 -0.14 -27.10
CA ASN A 87 20.89 0.95 -28.06
C ASN A 87 19.76 1.95 -28.28
N GLN A 88 18.73 1.96 -27.41
CA GLN A 88 17.67 2.97 -27.44
C GLN A 88 17.70 3.84 -26.17
N MET A 89 17.03 4.97 -26.26
CA MET A 89 16.85 5.85 -25.10
C MET A 89 15.87 5.20 -24.12
N HIS A 90 16.26 5.12 -22.87
CA HIS A 90 15.37 4.64 -21.80
C HIS A 90 14.32 5.72 -21.48
N LEU A 91 13.06 5.41 -21.71
CA LEU A 91 11.94 6.32 -21.51
C LEU A 91 10.98 5.75 -20.47
N ILE A 92 10.50 6.61 -19.58
CA ILE A 92 9.43 6.24 -18.65
C ILE A 92 8.13 6.08 -19.46
N THR A 93 7.66 4.86 -19.59
CA THR A 93 6.45 4.48 -20.34
C THR A 93 5.20 4.49 -19.47
N ASN A 94 5.35 4.22 -18.16
CA ASN A 94 4.25 4.25 -17.23
C ASN A 94 4.65 4.75 -15.84
N VAL A 95 3.76 5.50 -15.21
CA VAL A 95 3.85 5.94 -13.82
C VAL A 95 2.55 5.55 -13.13
N LEU A 96 2.66 4.80 -12.02
CA LEU A 96 1.53 4.42 -11.20
C LEU A 96 1.81 4.82 -9.75
N THR A 97 0.95 5.65 -9.17
CA THR A 97 1.02 6.00 -7.74
C THR A 97 -0.02 5.18 -6.96
N THR A 98 0.38 4.62 -5.84
CA THR A 98 -0.48 3.82 -4.97
C THR A 98 -0.30 4.20 -3.51
N HIS A 99 -1.29 3.87 -2.67
CA HIS A 99 -1.12 3.99 -1.22
C HIS A 99 0.04 3.11 -0.74
N ALA A 100 0.82 3.61 0.20
CA ALA A 100 2.08 2.99 0.62
C ALA A 100 1.91 1.56 1.19
N HIS A 101 0.76 1.21 1.76
CA HIS A 101 0.49 -0.11 2.35
C HIS A 101 0.17 -1.21 1.31
N LEU A 102 -0.17 -0.84 0.06
CA LEU A 102 -0.52 -1.82 -0.97
C LEU A 102 0.69 -2.64 -1.40
N ALA A 103 0.48 -3.92 -1.70
CA ALA A 103 1.54 -4.79 -2.17
C ALA A 103 1.93 -4.47 -3.62
N ASP A 104 3.23 -4.59 -3.93
CA ASP A 104 3.76 -4.28 -5.25
C ASP A 104 3.28 -5.31 -6.29
N VAL A 105 3.09 -6.58 -5.88
CA VAL A 105 2.56 -7.66 -6.73
C VAL A 105 1.17 -7.33 -7.30
N ASP A 106 0.30 -6.67 -6.53
CA ASP A 106 -1.04 -6.29 -6.96
C ASP A 106 -1.04 -5.19 -8.04
N GLN A 107 0.12 -4.59 -8.32
CA GLN A 107 0.23 -3.49 -9.28
C GLN A 107 0.66 -3.96 -10.66
N THR A 108 1.26 -5.15 -10.82
CA THR A 108 1.79 -5.65 -12.09
C THR A 108 0.71 -5.74 -13.17
N GLU A 109 -0.45 -6.32 -12.86
CA GLU A 109 -1.55 -6.39 -13.83
C GLU A 109 -2.10 -5.00 -14.19
N LYS A 110 -2.13 -4.06 -13.23
CA LYS A 110 -2.55 -2.67 -13.49
C LYS A 110 -1.59 -1.94 -14.41
N VAL A 111 -0.29 -2.20 -14.28
CA VAL A 111 0.74 -1.67 -15.19
C VAL A 111 0.53 -2.22 -16.59
N HIS A 112 0.35 -3.54 -16.76
CA HIS A 112 0.07 -4.15 -18.07
C HIS A 112 -1.19 -3.56 -18.70
N LYS A 113 -2.26 -3.40 -17.92
CA LYS A 113 -3.49 -2.76 -18.41
C LYS A 113 -3.27 -1.32 -18.85
N ALA A 114 -2.50 -0.54 -18.10
CA ALA A 114 -2.19 0.84 -18.46
C ALA A 114 -1.31 0.94 -19.71
N LEU A 115 -0.33 0.06 -19.86
CA LEU A 115 0.53 -0.03 -21.06
C LEU A 115 -0.28 -0.47 -22.28
N LYS A 116 -1.22 -1.42 -22.13
CA LYS A 116 -2.13 -1.85 -23.20
C LYS A 116 -2.97 -0.69 -23.72
N LEU A 117 -3.51 0.15 -22.84
CA LEU A 117 -4.31 1.32 -23.22
C LEU A 117 -3.51 2.37 -23.99
N LYS A 118 -2.19 2.38 -23.82
CA LYS A 118 -1.26 3.29 -24.52
C LYS A 118 -0.64 2.68 -25.77
N ASP A 119 -0.97 1.43 -26.10
CA ASP A 119 -0.31 0.63 -27.15
C ASP A 119 1.21 0.51 -26.96
N LEU A 120 1.63 0.32 -25.69
CA LEU A 120 3.02 0.24 -25.25
C LEU A 120 3.32 -1.07 -24.51
N LEU A 121 2.53 -2.13 -24.72
CA LEU A 121 2.81 -3.43 -24.10
C LEU A 121 4.13 -3.99 -24.66
N PRO A 122 5.10 -4.36 -23.80
CA PRO A 122 6.31 -5.02 -24.23
C PRO A 122 6.05 -6.52 -24.45
N SER A 123 6.91 -7.18 -25.24
CA SER A 123 6.95 -8.65 -25.31
C SER A 123 7.51 -9.27 -24.00
N GLU A 124 8.43 -8.57 -23.35
CA GLU A 124 9.05 -8.96 -22.07
C GLU A 124 8.98 -7.83 -21.07
N HIS A 125 8.61 -8.14 -19.82
CA HIS A 125 8.58 -7.16 -18.73
C HIS A 125 9.46 -7.67 -17.58
N ILE A 126 10.56 -6.99 -17.34
CA ILE A 126 11.51 -7.32 -16.27
C ILE A 126 11.09 -6.61 -15.00
N VAL A 127 10.96 -7.38 -13.91
CA VAL A 127 10.50 -6.88 -12.61
C VAL A 127 11.34 -7.44 -11.46
N ASP A 128 11.31 -6.79 -10.30
CA ASP A 128 11.89 -7.37 -9.09
C ASP A 128 10.96 -8.42 -8.45
N SER A 129 11.47 -9.15 -7.46
CA SER A 129 10.72 -10.22 -6.77
C SER A 129 9.45 -9.75 -6.04
N ALA A 130 9.28 -8.47 -5.82
CA ALA A 130 8.08 -7.93 -5.17
C ALA A 130 6.89 -7.83 -6.13
N TYR A 131 7.14 -7.82 -7.44
CA TYR A 131 6.14 -7.64 -8.49
C TYR A 131 5.75 -8.94 -9.20
N VAL A 132 6.30 -10.09 -8.81
CA VAL A 132 6.06 -11.38 -9.48
C VAL A 132 5.57 -12.44 -8.50
N ASP A 133 4.61 -13.25 -8.96
CA ASP A 133 4.21 -14.52 -8.37
C ASP A 133 3.81 -15.51 -9.47
N SER A 134 3.47 -16.74 -9.09
CA SER A 134 3.13 -17.80 -10.04
C SER A 134 1.87 -17.52 -10.86
N GLU A 135 0.90 -16.84 -10.28
CA GLU A 135 -0.37 -16.50 -10.96
C GLU A 135 -0.13 -15.39 -11.99
N LEU A 136 0.68 -14.40 -11.65
CA LEU A 136 1.04 -13.31 -12.57
C LEU A 136 1.85 -13.79 -13.76
N LEU A 137 2.74 -14.79 -13.61
CA LEU A 137 3.47 -15.38 -14.74
C LEU A 137 2.48 -15.93 -15.80
N VAL A 138 1.47 -16.67 -15.35
CA VAL A 138 0.45 -17.25 -16.24
C VAL A 138 -0.48 -16.18 -16.80
N THR A 139 -0.93 -15.25 -15.94
CA THR A 139 -1.90 -14.21 -16.32
C THR A 139 -1.30 -13.20 -17.29
N SER A 140 -0.06 -12.79 -17.08
CA SER A 140 0.65 -11.87 -17.97
C SER A 140 0.78 -12.45 -19.37
N GLN A 141 1.15 -13.72 -19.48
CA GLN A 141 1.25 -14.38 -20.78
C GLN A 141 -0.12 -14.59 -21.43
N SER A 142 -1.13 -15.05 -20.69
CA SER A 142 -2.41 -15.45 -21.30
C SER A 142 -3.32 -14.26 -21.65
N ARG A 143 -3.27 -13.15 -20.89
CA ARG A 143 -4.16 -12.00 -21.09
C ARG A 143 -3.50 -10.84 -21.85
N TYR A 144 -2.20 -10.73 -21.74
CA TYR A 144 -1.45 -9.59 -22.27
C TYR A 144 -0.36 -9.96 -23.26
N GLU A 145 -0.10 -11.26 -23.46
CA GLU A 145 0.99 -11.77 -24.31
C GLU A 145 2.38 -11.25 -23.87
N VAL A 146 2.52 -10.93 -22.57
CA VAL A 146 3.75 -10.42 -21.96
C VAL A 146 4.44 -11.53 -21.21
N THR A 147 5.70 -11.81 -21.53
CA THR A 147 6.58 -12.66 -20.74
C THR A 147 7.08 -11.87 -19.52
N LEU A 148 6.56 -12.20 -18.34
CA LEU A 148 7.00 -11.57 -17.08
C LEU A 148 8.28 -12.24 -16.60
N ILE A 149 9.37 -11.46 -16.45
CA ILE A 149 10.69 -11.94 -16.04
C ILE A 149 11.04 -11.32 -14.69
N GLY A 150 11.28 -12.16 -13.70
CA GLY A 150 11.70 -11.70 -12.37
C GLY A 150 12.17 -12.83 -11.47
N PRO A 151 12.97 -12.54 -10.44
CA PRO A 151 13.40 -13.55 -9.50
C PRO A 151 12.21 -14.05 -8.69
N THR A 152 12.09 -15.37 -8.53
CA THR A 152 11.08 -15.97 -7.67
C THR A 152 11.32 -15.57 -6.22
N ARG A 153 10.23 -15.35 -5.48
CA ARG A 153 10.32 -15.10 -4.03
C ARG A 153 10.91 -16.33 -3.34
N PRO A 154 11.85 -16.13 -2.39
CA PRO A 154 12.33 -17.24 -1.58
C PRO A 154 11.15 -17.92 -0.90
N ASN A 155 11.08 -19.24 -0.99
CA ASN A 155 10.10 -20.01 -0.26
C ASN A 155 10.41 -19.92 1.25
N SER A 156 9.65 -19.12 1.98
CA SER A 156 9.82 -18.95 3.43
C SER A 156 9.11 -20.02 4.26
N SER A 157 8.45 -20.99 3.62
CA SER A 157 7.76 -22.07 4.34
C SER A 157 8.77 -22.93 5.14
N TRP A 158 8.31 -23.52 6.24
CA TRP A 158 9.13 -24.43 7.04
C TRP A 158 9.64 -25.65 6.22
N GLN A 159 8.91 -26.05 5.19
CA GLN A 159 9.24 -27.15 4.26
C GLN A 159 10.44 -26.83 3.35
N ALA A 160 10.69 -25.55 3.07
CA ALA A 160 11.82 -25.12 2.26
C ALA A 160 13.12 -24.94 3.08
N LYS A 161 13.04 -25.01 4.41
CA LYS A 161 14.22 -24.97 5.25
C LYS A 161 14.92 -26.31 5.14
N PRO A 162 16.20 -26.37 4.71
CA PRO A 162 16.94 -27.62 4.74
C PRO A 162 16.92 -28.15 6.17
N LEU A 163 16.63 -29.44 6.34
CA LEU A 163 16.74 -30.16 7.60
C LEU A 163 18.18 -29.98 8.11
N LYS A 164 18.40 -28.97 8.95
CA LYS A 164 19.65 -28.85 9.69
C LYS A 164 19.65 -29.97 10.72
N HIS A 165 20.40 -31.03 10.36
CA HIS A 165 20.94 -32.06 11.25
C HIS A 165 20.13 -32.32 12.54
N MET A 166 19.23 -33.31 12.45
CA MET A 166 19.00 -34.18 13.59
C MET A 166 20.13 -35.22 13.56
N ILE A 167 21.21 -34.92 14.23
CA ILE A 167 22.18 -35.91 14.77
C ILE A 167 22.13 -35.75 16.26
#